data_ebca7b142f32aebc78e3154ed1593b65
#
_entry.id   ebca7b142f32aebc78e3154ed1593b65
#
_cell.length_a   1.000
_cell.length_b   1.000
_cell.length_c   1.000
_cell.angle_alpha   90.00
_cell.angle_beta   90.00
_cell.angle_gamma   90.00
#
_symmetry.space_group_name_H-M   'P 1'
#
loop_
_entity.id
_entity.type
_entity.pdbx_description
1 polymer ?
#
loop_
_entity_poly.entity_id
_entity_poly.type
_entity_poly.pdbx_seq_one_letter_code
_entity_poly.pdbx_strand_id
1 'polypeptide(L)'
;MKKYLLTLLSVILFASASAFSQTLDYEKLAPHPRLLLKKGDITAMKEFCDRSDNAKEVHNRIISTADGYLSAMPVTRKMTGRRLLSVSREALKRIFYLSYAYLTTDDVRYAARAEREMLAICEFEDWNPSHFLDVGEMTMALAIGYDWLYRYLPVHSRSIIGTAIYEKGLRASENDKQAWFFRSDNNWNQVCNAGMIYGALATMERAPEYCKALIAKCLESNPIAQECYEPDGGYPEGFGYWDYGTGFEVMLVAALQSALGTDAGIASQQSFLRSATYMTYMTTPSGKCYNYYDSGSGMSCISSKYWFARQLNDPSIVAVDEWLIKQGKVPGDRLLPIYMLFGSSLDLSKTHLPKSKTWVNHGVAPIFVYRSGWESADDTYFAIKGGKASSNHAHMDAGSFIYEKLGVRWAVDLGMHDYNRLELAGVDLWNRSQDSERWSIFRIGAESHNTLMFNGHLHNVSGMAEIVETFDTPRRRGAVINLTPTFEGDATEVIRTAELDKNDNLTIADHIVCGDKPAIVEWRIATNAEAQIVAPNTIMLTQDGKTLYLKFKGRVAAEAKIWPDHNYKDYEIVDNNLRRVGFVLQLKANQTADVEVTMSDERGKNISLPKINLGLKRK
;
A
#
# COMPACT_ATOMS: atom_id res chain seq x y z
N MET A 1 -3.03 13.78 47.85
CA MET A 1 -3.72 13.24 46.69
C MET A 1 -2.98 13.50 45.35
N LYS A 2 -2.42 14.70 45.06
CA LYS A 2 -1.67 14.96 43.80
C LYS A 2 -0.37 14.15 43.58
N LYS A 3 0.33 13.72 44.65
CA LYS A 3 1.56 12.92 44.52
C LYS A 3 1.32 11.45 44.14
N TYR A 4 0.17 10.88 44.49
CA TYR A 4 -0.19 9.50 44.15
C TYR A 4 -0.74 9.38 42.72
N LEU A 5 -1.26 10.46 42.14
CA LEU A 5 -1.75 10.48 40.74
C LEU A 5 -0.59 10.49 39.73
N LEU A 6 0.52 11.17 40.06
CA LEU A 6 1.72 11.18 39.19
C LEU A 6 2.47 9.84 39.21
N THR A 7 2.44 9.11 40.31
CA THR A 7 3.09 7.79 40.43
C THR A 7 2.27 6.71 39.71
N LEU A 8 0.94 6.84 39.66
CA LEU A 8 0.09 5.93 38.87
C LEU A 8 0.20 6.16 37.37
N LEU A 9 0.33 7.42 36.91
CA LEU A 9 0.56 7.72 35.50
C LEU A 9 1.93 7.24 34.99
N SER A 10 2.99 7.32 35.82
CA SER A 10 4.31 6.81 35.45
C SER A 10 4.39 5.28 35.40
N VAL A 11 3.58 4.58 36.21
CA VAL A 11 3.50 3.11 36.19
C VAL A 11 2.71 2.61 34.97
N ILE A 12 1.70 3.34 34.50
CA ILE A 12 0.91 2.98 33.32
C ILE A 12 1.74 3.24 32.03
N LEU A 13 2.60 4.26 31.97
CA LEU A 13 3.49 4.53 30.85
C LEU A 13 4.65 3.51 30.72
N PHE A 14 5.06 2.85 31.82
CA PHE A 14 6.07 1.79 31.76
C PHE A 14 5.50 0.38 31.50
N ALA A 15 4.18 0.18 31.67
CA ALA A 15 3.54 -1.11 31.39
C ALA A 15 3.27 -1.37 29.91
N SER A 16 3.32 -0.34 29.05
CA SER A 16 3.12 -0.50 27.59
C SER A 16 4.40 -0.82 26.81
N ALA A 17 5.59 -0.67 27.42
CA ALA A 17 6.88 -0.95 26.77
C ALA A 17 7.42 -2.37 27.00
N SER A 18 6.73 -3.23 27.75
CA SER A 18 7.25 -4.55 28.12
C SER A 18 6.49 -5.75 27.51
N ALA A 19 5.62 -5.54 26.53
CA ALA A 19 4.78 -6.60 25.97
C ALA A 19 5.51 -7.51 24.94
N PHE A 20 6.70 -7.18 24.44
CA PHE A 20 7.37 -7.92 23.35
C PHE A 20 8.58 -8.77 23.77
N SER A 21 8.84 -8.98 25.04
CA SER A 21 9.93 -9.86 25.49
C SER A 21 9.42 -11.29 25.74
N GLN A 22 8.81 -11.92 24.74
CA GLN A 22 8.71 -13.37 24.75
C GLN A 22 10.09 -13.95 24.43
N THR A 23 10.73 -14.59 25.41
CA THR A 23 11.98 -15.33 25.17
C THR A 23 11.68 -16.46 24.22
N LEU A 24 12.26 -16.43 23.00
CA LEU A 24 12.09 -17.49 22.02
C LEU A 24 12.72 -18.80 22.54
N ASP A 25 11.97 -19.88 22.44
CA ASP A 25 12.43 -21.22 22.83
C ASP A 25 13.03 -21.92 21.61
N TYR A 26 14.34 -21.79 21.43
CA TYR A 26 15.07 -22.41 20.32
C TYR A 26 15.21 -23.93 20.43
N GLU A 27 14.90 -24.54 21.57
CA GLU A 27 14.85 -26.01 21.70
C GLU A 27 13.66 -26.57 20.90
N LYS A 28 12.68 -25.75 20.58
CA LYS A 28 11.54 -26.11 19.73
C LYS A 28 11.77 -25.89 18.25
N LEU A 29 12.99 -25.49 17.83
CA LEU A 29 13.27 -25.22 16.42
C LEU A 29 12.96 -26.47 15.57
N ALA A 30 12.03 -26.31 14.64
CA ALA A 30 11.62 -27.40 13.75
C ALA A 30 12.78 -27.88 12.84
N PRO A 31 12.81 -29.16 12.42
CA PRO A 31 13.74 -29.59 11.39
C PRO A 31 13.40 -29.02 10.01
N HIS A 32 14.36 -29.02 9.08
CA HIS A 32 14.12 -28.64 7.69
C HIS A 32 13.16 -29.60 6.95
N PRO A 33 12.23 -29.09 6.11
CA PRO A 33 11.92 -27.69 5.92
C PRO A 33 11.15 -27.11 7.13
N ARG A 34 11.53 -25.91 7.57
CA ARG A 34 10.96 -25.22 8.73
C ARG A 34 10.36 -23.86 8.40
N LEU A 35 10.77 -23.26 7.28
CA LEU A 35 10.25 -21.96 6.84
C LEU A 35 8.91 -22.16 6.16
N LEU A 36 7.86 -21.52 6.70
CA LEU A 36 6.48 -21.55 6.19
C LEU A 36 5.79 -22.92 6.28
N LEU A 37 6.48 -24.01 6.00
CA LEU A 37 5.91 -25.35 5.87
C LEU A 37 5.81 -26.07 7.21
N LYS A 38 4.69 -26.76 7.39
CA LYS A 38 4.44 -27.75 8.45
C LYS A 38 4.11 -29.10 7.82
N LYS A 39 4.17 -30.15 8.66
CA LYS A 39 3.79 -31.49 8.22
C LYS A 39 2.36 -31.52 7.70
N GLY A 40 2.15 -31.98 6.48
CA GLY A 40 0.85 -32.09 5.83
C GLY A 40 0.50 -30.94 4.88
N ASP A 41 1.20 -29.80 4.93
CA ASP A 41 0.87 -28.62 4.10
C ASP A 41 0.97 -28.92 2.59
N ILE A 42 1.96 -29.72 2.15
CA ILE A 42 2.08 -30.11 0.74
C ILE A 42 0.85 -30.90 0.27
N THR A 43 0.38 -31.83 1.09
CA THR A 43 -0.85 -32.59 0.80
C THR A 43 -2.06 -31.67 0.76
N ALA A 44 -2.19 -30.78 1.75
CA ALA A 44 -3.28 -29.82 1.81
C ALA A 44 -3.32 -28.87 0.59
N MET A 45 -2.17 -28.43 0.08
CA MET A 45 -2.07 -27.62 -1.15
C MET A 45 -2.52 -28.40 -2.39
N LYS A 46 -2.17 -29.70 -2.51
CA LYS A 46 -2.67 -30.56 -3.60
C LYS A 46 -4.18 -30.72 -3.53
N GLU A 47 -4.73 -31.05 -2.36
CA GLU A 47 -6.17 -31.18 -2.12
C GLU A 47 -6.93 -29.86 -2.34
N PHE A 48 -6.27 -28.72 -2.11
CA PHE A 48 -6.86 -27.41 -2.38
C PHE A 48 -7.14 -27.18 -3.86
N CYS A 49 -6.28 -27.68 -4.76
CA CYS A 49 -6.51 -27.65 -6.20
C CYS A 49 -7.76 -28.47 -6.60
N ASP A 50 -8.04 -29.56 -5.89
CA ASP A 50 -9.18 -30.44 -6.20
C ASP A 50 -10.53 -29.82 -5.79
N ARG A 51 -10.54 -28.95 -4.77
CA ARG A 51 -11.76 -28.35 -4.22
C ARG A 51 -12.00 -26.88 -4.62
N SER A 52 -11.06 -26.23 -5.34
CA SER A 52 -11.15 -24.82 -5.74
C SER A 52 -10.60 -24.58 -7.13
N ASP A 53 -11.44 -24.12 -8.06
CA ASP A 53 -11.03 -23.76 -9.41
C ASP A 53 -10.01 -22.59 -9.39
N ASN A 54 -10.18 -21.63 -8.48
CA ASN A 54 -9.23 -20.53 -8.29
C ASN A 54 -7.86 -21.06 -7.83
N ALA A 55 -7.85 -22.00 -6.88
CA ALA A 55 -6.60 -22.61 -6.43
C ALA A 55 -5.90 -23.39 -7.55
N LYS A 56 -6.66 -24.08 -8.37
CA LYS A 56 -6.16 -24.79 -9.55
C LYS A 56 -5.56 -23.80 -10.57
N GLU A 57 -6.22 -22.68 -10.81
CA GLU A 57 -5.71 -21.62 -11.71
C GLU A 57 -4.40 -21.02 -11.17
N VAL A 58 -4.32 -20.71 -9.88
CA VAL A 58 -3.10 -20.20 -9.23
C VAL A 58 -1.98 -21.25 -9.28
N HIS A 59 -2.27 -22.50 -8.96
CA HIS A 59 -1.30 -23.60 -9.09
C HIS A 59 -0.75 -23.69 -10.51
N ASN A 60 -1.63 -23.73 -11.51
CA ASN A 60 -1.23 -23.81 -12.92
C ASN A 60 -0.38 -22.58 -13.33
N ARG A 61 -0.68 -21.39 -12.83
CA ARG A 61 0.13 -20.20 -13.03
C ARG A 61 1.54 -20.35 -12.45
N ILE A 62 1.68 -20.92 -11.25
CA ILE A 62 2.98 -21.15 -10.63
C ILE A 62 3.76 -22.18 -11.45
N ILE A 63 3.14 -23.33 -11.78
CA ILE A 63 3.81 -24.41 -12.54
C ILE A 63 4.23 -23.92 -13.93
N SER A 64 3.34 -23.28 -14.70
CA SER A 64 3.67 -22.79 -16.04
C SER A 64 4.80 -21.74 -16.02
N THR A 65 4.87 -20.92 -14.97
CA THR A 65 5.96 -19.96 -14.78
C THR A 65 7.27 -20.70 -14.42
N ALA A 66 7.22 -21.70 -13.56
CA ALA A 66 8.37 -22.53 -13.21
C ALA A 66 8.90 -23.32 -14.41
N ASP A 67 8.02 -23.83 -15.29
CA ASP A 67 8.40 -24.45 -16.58
C ASP A 67 9.21 -23.51 -17.45
N GLY A 68 8.79 -22.25 -17.56
CA GLY A 68 9.53 -21.23 -18.29
C GLY A 68 10.94 -21.00 -17.74
N TYR A 69 11.14 -21.19 -16.43
CA TYR A 69 12.46 -21.04 -15.80
C TYR A 69 13.39 -22.24 -16.04
N LEU A 70 12.90 -23.43 -16.40
CA LEU A 70 13.76 -24.61 -16.64
C LEU A 70 14.83 -24.35 -17.70
N SER A 71 14.49 -23.61 -18.75
CA SER A 71 15.39 -23.25 -19.85
C SER A 71 16.03 -21.85 -19.73
N ALA A 72 15.57 -21.03 -18.80
CA ALA A 72 16.09 -19.67 -18.63
C ALA A 72 17.52 -19.68 -18.06
N MET A 73 18.32 -18.68 -18.46
CA MET A 73 19.62 -18.46 -17.82
C MET A 73 19.42 -17.98 -16.38
N PRO A 74 20.30 -18.35 -15.45
CA PRO A 74 20.27 -17.78 -14.10
C PRO A 74 20.33 -16.27 -14.09
N VAL A 75 19.82 -15.65 -13.03
CA VAL A 75 19.97 -14.21 -12.84
C VAL A 75 21.44 -13.80 -12.79
N THR A 76 21.73 -12.61 -13.25
CA THR A 76 23.08 -12.02 -13.20
C THR A 76 23.03 -10.73 -12.37
N ARG A 77 24.17 -10.36 -11.75
CA ARG A 77 24.27 -9.14 -10.98
C ARG A 77 24.23 -7.92 -11.90
N LYS A 78 23.02 -7.40 -12.13
CA LYS A 78 22.77 -6.24 -13.00
C LYS A 78 22.08 -5.13 -12.21
N MET A 79 22.78 -4.03 -12.01
CA MET A 79 22.25 -2.86 -11.32
C MET A 79 21.31 -2.07 -12.23
N THR A 80 20.25 -1.50 -11.62
CA THR A 80 19.41 -0.46 -12.22
C THR A 80 19.55 0.80 -11.36
N GLY A 81 20.30 1.79 -11.87
CA GLY A 81 20.76 2.89 -11.03
C GLY A 81 21.56 2.34 -9.84
N ARG A 82 21.19 2.73 -8.63
CA ARG A 82 21.82 2.27 -7.39
C ARG A 82 21.26 0.95 -6.83
N ARG A 83 20.31 0.31 -7.53
CA ARG A 83 19.52 -0.82 -7.01
C ARG A 83 19.83 -2.13 -7.73
N LEU A 84 19.96 -3.20 -6.95
CA LEU A 84 19.93 -4.59 -7.42
C LEU A 84 18.54 -5.21 -7.26
N LEU A 85 17.56 -4.44 -6.77
CA LEU A 85 16.26 -4.90 -6.29
C LEU A 85 15.46 -5.72 -7.32
N SER A 86 15.51 -5.35 -8.60
CA SER A 86 14.86 -6.11 -9.66
C SER A 86 15.41 -7.54 -9.79
N VAL A 87 16.73 -7.70 -9.58
CA VAL A 87 17.40 -9.01 -9.60
C VAL A 87 17.04 -9.82 -8.36
N SER A 88 17.03 -9.18 -7.17
CA SER A 88 16.65 -9.84 -5.91
C SER A 88 15.20 -10.33 -5.96
N ARG A 89 14.29 -9.52 -6.49
CA ARG A 89 12.88 -9.88 -6.70
C ARG A 89 12.69 -11.03 -7.67
N GLU A 90 13.41 -11.01 -8.78
CA GLU A 90 13.37 -12.10 -9.76
C GLU A 90 13.97 -13.38 -9.17
N ALA A 91 15.06 -13.29 -8.40
CA ALA A 91 15.65 -14.43 -7.68
C ALA A 91 14.65 -15.05 -6.70
N LEU A 92 13.98 -14.23 -5.88
CA LEU A 92 12.96 -14.70 -4.95
C LEU A 92 11.82 -15.40 -5.69
N LYS A 93 11.32 -14.81 -6.77
CA LYS A 93 10.27 -15.42 -7.59
C LYS A 93 10.69 -16.76 -8.15
N ARG A 94 11.85 -16.84 -8.81
CA ARG A 94 12.34 -18.08 -9.44
C ARG A 94 12.53 -19.19 -8.42
N ILE A 95 13.26 -18.91 -7.35
CA ILE A 95 13.58 -19.91 -6.34
C ILE A 95 12.32 -20.41 -5.64
N PHE A 96 11.42 -19.51 -5.28
CA PHE A 96 10.18 -19.87 -4.59
C PHE A 96 9.25 -20.71 -5.49
N TYR A 97 9.05 -20.28 -6.75
CA TYR A 97 8.20 -21.01 -7.71
C TYR A 97 8.78 -22.39 -8.05
N LEU A 98 10.09 -22.48 -8.29
CA LEU A 98 10.77 -23.75 -8.58
C LEU A 98 10.72 -24.69 -7.37
N SER A 99 10.94 -24.18 -6.16
CA SER A 99 10.86 -24.99 -4.94
C SER A 99 9.43 -25.48 -4.68
N TYR A 100 8.42 -24.61 -4.89
CA TYR A 100 7.01 -25.01 -4.85
C TYR A 100 6.69 -26.09 -5.89
N ALA A 101 7.11 -25.91 -7.13
CA ALA A 101 6.87 -26.87 -8.21
C ALA A 101 7.49 -28.24 -7.88
N TYR A 102 8.73 -28.30 -7.40
CA TYR A 102 9.35 -29.53 -6.94
C TYR A 102 8.53 -30.22 -5.84
N LEU A 103 8.16 -29.48 -4.79
CA LEU A 103 7.45 -30.06 -3.64
C LEU A 103 6.04 -30.56 -3.99
N THR A 104 5.38 -29.97 -4.99
CA THR A 104 4.02 -30.36 -5.37
C THR A 104 3.97 -31.41 -6.49
N THR A 105 5.02 -31.53 -7.32
CA THR A 105 5.05 -32.46 -8.46
C THR A 105 6.05 -33.60 -8.31
N ASP A 106 7.00 -33.49 -7.36
CA ASP A 106 8.14 -34.41 -7.19
C ASP A 106 9.10 -34.43 -8.40
N ASP A 107 8.98 -33.47 -9.34
CA ASP A 107 9.84 -33.39 -10.51
C ASP A 107 11.19 -32.72 -10.15
N VAL A 108 12.24 -33.52 -10.14
CA VAL A 108 13.60 -33.12 -9.75
C VAL A 108 14.19 -32.03 -10.63
N ARG A 109 13.67 -31.82 -11.87
CA ARG A 109 14.16 -30.77 -12.76
C ARG A 109 14.00 -29.39 -12.15
N TYR A 110 12.90 -29.15 -11.43
CA TYR A 110 12.68 -27.88 -10.73
C TYR A 110 13.68 -27.67 -9.59
N ALA A 111 13.93 -28.70 -8.78
CA ALA A 111 14.92 -28.61 -7.70
C ALA A 111 16.34 -28.36 -8.24
N ALA A 112 16.74 -29.10 -9.30
CA ALA A 112 18.03 -28.89 -9.94
C ALA A 112 18.17 -27.48 -10.54
N ARG A 113 17.08 -26.94 -11.10
CA ARG A 113 17.09 -25.57 -11.62
C ARG A 113 17.18 -24.51 -10.53
N ALA A 114 16.47 -24.71 -9.40
CA ALA A 114 16.56 -23.83 -8.23
C ALA A 114 17.95 -23.84 -7.59
N GLU A 115 18.58 -25.02 -7.46
CA GLU A 115 19.96 -25.18 -7.00
C GLU A 115 20.93 -24.37 -7.90
N ARG A 116 20.81 -24.51 -9.23
CA ARG A 116 21.65 -23.78 -10.18
C ARG A 116 21.44 -22.25 -10.07
N GLU A 117 20.20 -21.79 -9.82
CA GLU A 117 19.90 -20.37 -9.58
C GLU A 117 20.59 -19.87 -8.32
N MET A 118 20.45 -20.60 -7.20
CA MET A 118 21.06 -20.22 -5.92
C MET A 118 22.59 -20.20 -5.99
N LEU A 119 23.20 -21.19 -6.64
CA LEU A 119 24.68 -21.23 -6.79
C LEU A 119 25.20 -20.05 -7.62
N ALA A 120 24.50 -19.67 -8.70
CA ALA A 120 24.86 -18.49 -9.49
C ALA A 120 24.78 -17.19 -8.67
N ILE A 121 23.78 -17.05 -7.80
CA ILE A 121 23.65 -15.90 -6.90
C ILE A 121 24.77 -15.88 -5.83
N CYS A 122 25.21 -17.05 -5.39
CA CYS A 122 26.34 -17.16 -4.44
C CYS A 122 27.65 -16.62 -5.02
N GLU A 123 27.81 -16.60 -6.36
CA GLU A 123 28.99 -16.04 -7.05
C GLU A 123 29.00 -14.52 -7.12
N PHE A 124 27.88 -13.83 -6.87
CA PHE A 124 27.86 -12.35 -6.84
C PHE A 124 28.85 -11.84 -5.81
N GLU A 125 29.55 -10.74 -6.11
CA GLU A 125 30.51 -10.13 -5.16
C GLU A 125 29.84 -9.73 -3.84
N ASP A 126 28.64 -9.14 -3.92
CA ASP A 126 27.74 -8.79 -2.81
C ASP A 126 26.28 -8.78 -3.28
N TRP A 127 25.36 -8.54 -2.35
CA TRP A 127 23.93 -8.35 -2.63
C TRP A 127 23.48 -6.90 -2.48
N ASN A 128 24.39 -5.96 -2.74
CA ASN A 128 24.18 -4.51 -2.71
C ASN A 128 23.73 -3.96 -1.34
N PRO A 129 24.55 -4.08 -0.28
CA PRO A 129 24.15 -3.62 1.05
C PRO A 129 23.93 -2.09 1.15
N SER A 130 24.37 -1.30 0.15
CA SER A 130 24.06 0.13 0.08
C SER A 130 22.58 0.44 -0.13
N HIS A 131 21.80 -0.56 -0.63
CA HIS A 131 20.36 -0.51 -0.76
C HIS A 131 19.76 -1.79 -0.14
N PHE A 132 19.64 -1.83 1.18
CA PHE A 132 19.46 -3.06 1.97
C PHE A 132 18.19 -3.87 1.65
N LEU A 133 17.19 -3.28 1.00
CA LEU A 133 16.05 -4.04 0.45
C LEU A 133 16.51 -5.15 -0.49
N ASP A 134 17.60 -4.92 -1.24
CA ASP A 134 18.18 -5.88 -2.17
C ASP A 134 18.73 -7.10 -1.41
N VAL A 135 19.43 -6.83 -0.29
CA VAL A 135 19.95 -7.86 0.62
C VAL A 135 18.80 -8.62 1.28
N GLY A 136 17.78 -7.91 1.79
CA GLY A 136 16.64 -8.51 2.46
C GLY A 136 15.89 -9.51 1.57
N GLU A 137 15.53 -9.10 0.36
CA GLU A 137 14.84 -9.98 -0.60
C GLU A 137 15.73 -11.13 -1.11
N MET A 138 17.02 -10.88 -1.37
CA MET A 138 17.95 -11.92 -1.80
C MET A 138 18.19 -12.96 -0.72
N THR A 139 18.34 -12.53 0.54
CA THR A 139 18.50 -13.43 1.69
C THR A 139 17.27 -14.31 1.86
N MET A 140 16.06 -13.74 1.77
CA MET A 140 14.81 -14.51 1.82
C MET A 140 14.73 -15.53 0.69
N ALA A 141 15.11 -15.15 -0.53
CA ALA A 141 15.10 -16.04 -1.70
C ALA A 141 15.96 -17.29 -1.45
N LEU A 142 17.22 -17.09 -1.06
CA LEU A 142 18.13 -18.20 -0.80
C LEU A 142 17.70 -19.02 0.42
N ALA A 143 17.19 -18.37 1.46
CA ALA A 143 16.70 -19.05 2.67
C ALA A 143 15.53 -20.00 2.38
N ILE A 144 14.54 -19.57 1.58
CA ILE A 144 13.42 -20.41 1.14
C ILE A 144 13.94 -21.60 0.33
N GLY A 145 14.77 -21.37 -0.68
CA GLY A 145 15.32 -22.44 -1.51
C GLY A 145 16.18 -23.42 -0.72
N TYR A 146 17.06 -22.91 0.15
CA TYR A 146 17.89 -23.71 1.03
C TYR A 146 17.05 -24.61 1.95
N ASP A 147 16.02 -24.06 2.57
CA ASP A 147 15.19 -24.77 3.53
C ASP A 147 14.23 -25.77 2.85
N TRP A 148 13.52 -25.35 1.81
CA TRP A 148 12.53 -26.20 1.13
C TRP A 148 13.16 -27.35 0.35
N LEU A 149 14.39 -27.13 -0.19
CA LEU A 149 15.15 -28.13 -0.93
C LEU A 149 16.23 -28.81 -0.08
N TYR A 150 16.24 -28.61 1.25
CA TYR A 150 17.32 -29.08 2.14
C TYR A 150 17.66 -30.56 1.96
N ARG A 151 16.65 -31.43 1.78
CA ARG A 151 16.82 -32.86 1.60
C ARG A 151 17.32 -33.26 0.21
N TYR A 152 17.03 -32.40 -0.79
CA TYR A 152 17.48 -32.59 -2.18
C TYR A 152 18.92 -32.10 -2.35
N LEU A 153 19.24 -30.95 -1.78
CA LEU A 153 20.54 -30.29 -1.97
C LEU A 153 21.70 -31.13 -1.46
N PRO A 154 22.76 -31.39 -2.29
CA PRO A 154 23.99 -32.02 -1.81
C PRO A 154 24.64 -31.23 -0.68
N VAL A 155 25.43 -31.92 0.17
CA VAL A 155 26.15 -31.27 1.29
C VAL A 155 27.01 -30.10 0.80
N HIS A 156 27.67 -30.23 -0.36
CA HIS A 156 28.50 -29.18 -0.96
C HIS A 156 27.68 -27.93 -1.29
N SER A 157 26.55 -28.09 -1.99
CA SER A 157 25.66 -26.97 -2.34
C SER A 157 25.08 -26.31 -1.10
N ARG A 158 24.66 -27.09 -0.09
CA ARG A 158 24.22 -26.54 1.20
C ARG A 158 25.30 -25.72 1.89
N SER A 159 26.56 -26.18 1.82
CA SER A 159 27.68 -25.43 2.41
C SER A 159 27.88 -24.08 1.70
N ILE A 160 27.89 -24.04 0.38
CA ILE A 160 28.06 -22.81 -0.41
C ILE A 160 26.92 -21.83 -0.14
N ILE A 161 25.67 -22.31 -0.31
CA ILE A 161 24.47 -21.47 -0.16
C ILE A 161 24.36 -20.95 1.26
N GLY A 162 24.53 -21.79 2.28
CA GLY A 162 24.50 -21.38 3.68
C GLY A 162 25.61 -20.40 4.04
N THR A 163 26.81 -20.51 3.42
CA THR A 163 27.89 -19.51 3.58
C THR A 163 27.49 -18.17 2.97
N ALA A 164 26.91 -18.18 1.77
CA ALA A 164 26.48 -16.95 1.10
C ALA A 164 25.35 -16.23 1.89
N ILE A 165 24.38 -16.98 2.40
CA ILE A 165 23.34 -16.42 3.29
C ILE A 165 23.99 -15.75 4.51
N TYR A 166 24.91 -16.43 5.16
CA TYR A 166 25.58 -15.91 6.36
C TYR A 166 26.44 -14.68 6.04
N GLU A 167 27.39 -14.78 5.08
CA GLU A 167 28.38 -13.74 4.82
C GLU A 167 27.82 -12.53 4.05
N LYS A 168 26.99 -12.77 3.02
CA LYS A 168 26.45 -11.69 2.13
C LYS A 168 25.09 -11.19 2.57
N GLY A 169 24.31 -12.02 3.26
CA GLY A 169 23.00 -11.67 3.80
C GLY A 169 23.11 -11.15 5.24
N LEU A 170 23.32 -12.05 6.19
CA LEU A 170 23.17 -11.73 7.60
C LEU A 170 24.25 -10.75 8.09
N ARG A 171 25.53 -10.98 7.79
CA ARG A 171 26.63 -10.13 8.23
C ARG A 171 26.62 -8.73 7.60
N ALA A 172 25.95 -8.55 6.45
CA ALA A 172 25.75 -7.21 5.88
C ALA A 172 25.04 -6.25 6.87
N SER A 173 24.22 -6.79 7.80
CA SER A 173 23.52 -6.02 8.83
C SER A 173 24.40 -5.56 10.00
N GLU A 174 25.67 -5.96 10.06
CA GLU A 174 26.65 -5.48 11.06
C GLU A 174 27.10 -4.04 10.78
N ASN A 175 26.97 -3.56 9.55
CA ASN A 175 27.29 -2.20 9.18
C ASN A 175 26.12 -1.26 9.52
N ASP A 176 26.21 -0.55 10.63
CA ASP A 176 25.16 0.35 11.12
C ASP A 176 24.75 1.45 10.13
N LYS A 177 25.66 1.89 9.24
CA LYS A 177 25.34 2.89 8.22
C LYS A 177 24.44 2.32 7.13
N GLN A 178 24.53 1.01 6.86
CA GLN A 178 23.72 0.30 5.86
C GLN A 178 22.47 -0.31 6.50
N ALA A 179 22.54 -0.69 7.76
CA ALA A 179 21.45 -1.31 8.51
C ALA A 179 20.56 -0.29 9.25
N TRP A 180 20.40 0.91 8.69
CA TRP A 180 19.51 1.94 9.25
C TRP A 180 18.04 1.51 9.30
N PHE A 181 17.66 0.49 8.53
CA PHE A 181 16.32 -0.08 8.50
C PHE A 181 15.84 -0.56 9.89
N PHE A 182 16.73 -0.95 10.79
CA PHE A 182 16.37 -1.29 12.16
C PHE A 182 15.71 -0.13 12.94
N ARG A 183 15.84 1.11 12.47
CA ARG A 183 15.25 2.30 13.07
C ARG A 183 14.18 2.95 12.19
N SER A 184 13.82 2.30 11.09
CA SER A 184 12.85 2.82 10.13
C SER A 184 11.43 2.49 10.56
N ASP A 185 10.51 3.43 10.33
CA ASP A 185 9.07 3.36 10.62
C ASP A 185 8.22 2.96 9.40
N ASN A 186 8.83 2.37 8.39
CA ASN A 186 8.23 2.10 7.09
C ASN A 186 8.60 0.72 6.54
N ASN A 187 8.20 0.43 5.30
CA ASN A 187 8.41 -0.86 4.64
C ASN A 187 9.84 -1.41 4.69
N TRP A 188 10.86 -0.55 4.79
CA TRP A 188 12.26 -1.00 4.90
C TRP A 188 12.51 -1.85 6.15
N ASN A 189 11.92 -1.46 7.28
CA ASN A 189 12.01 -2.23 8.51
C ASN A 189 11.40 -3.63 8.31
N GLN A 190 10.19 -3.69 7.79
CA GLN A 190 9.46 -4.94 7.58
C GLN A 190 10.19 -5.89 6.63
N VAL A 191 10.59 -5.39 5.46
CA VAL A 191 11.25 -6.20 4.42
C VAL A 191 12.61 -6.70 4.87
N CYS A 192 13.45 -5.81 5.43
CA CYS A 192 14.80 -6.19 5.81
C CYS A 192 14.81 -7.11 7.03
N ASN A 193 14.00 -6.84 8.07
CA ASN A 193 13.86 -7.74 9.21
C ASN A 193 13.36 -9.13 8.80
N ALA A 194 12.39 -9.21 7.88
CA ALA A 194 11.93 -10.48 7.35
C ALA A 194 13.06 -11.26 6.67
N GLY A 195 13.84 -10.61 5.79
CA GLY A 195 14.99 -11.25 5.15
C GLY A 195 16.02 -11.76 6.15
N MET A 196 16.34 -10.96 7.18
CA MET A 196 17.29 -11.36 8.22
C MET A 196 16.77 -12.55 9.05
N ILE A 197 15.52 -12.56 9.45
CA ILE A 197 14.90 -13.67 10.19
C ILE A 197 14.88 -14.94 9.33
N TYR A 198 14.53 -14.86 8.05
CA TYR A 198 14.56 -16.00 7.13
C TYR A 198 15.95 -16.62 7.03
N GLY A 199 16.96 -15.79 6.77
CA GLY A 199 18.34 -16.26 6.69
C GLY A 199 18.82 -16.88 7.98
N ALA A 200 18.54 -16.25 9.12
CA ALA A 200 18.95 -16.74 10.44
C ALA A 200 18.27 -18.08 10.80
N LEU A 201 16.95 -18.19 10.57
CA LEU A 201 16.22 -19.44 10.80
C LEU A 201 16.68 -20.55 9.85
N ALA A 202 16.94 -20.26 8.57
CA ALA A 202 17.40 -21.25 7.60
C ALA A 202 18.79 -21.79 7.92
N THR A 203 19.67 -20.99 8.51
CA THR A 203 21.08 -21.34 8.73
C THR A 203 21.47 -21.40 10.20
N MET A 204 20.52 -21.58 11.10
CA MET A 204 20.70 -21.55 12.56
C MET A 204 21.86 -22.45 13.03
N GLU A 205 22.01 -23.65 12.47
CA GLU A 205 23.02 -24.63 12.86
C GLU A 205 24.46 -24.17 12.53
N ARG A 206 24.62 -23.20 11.62
CA ARG A 206 25.93 -22.69 11.20
C ARG A 206 26.55 -21.76 12.24
N ALA A 207 25.75 -20.86 12.81
CA ALA A 207 26.20 -19.87 13.79
C ALA A 207 25.07 -19.57 14.79
N PRO A 208 24.74 -20.51 15.70
CA PRO A 208 23.53 -20.43 16.53
C PRO A 208 23.43 -19.13 17.33
N GLU A 209 24.50 -18.73 18.01
CA GLU A 209 24.47 -17.54 18.88
C GLU A 209 24.33 -16.24 18.09
N TYR A 210 24.97 -16.16 16.92
CA TYR A 210 24.81 -15.03 16.02
C TYR A 210 23.37 -14.93 15.48
N CYS A 211 22.82 -16.04 15.01
CA CYS A 211 21.45 -16.08 14.47
C CYS A 211 20.41 -15.71 15.54
N LYS A 212 20.55 -16.22 16.75
CA LYS A 212 19.67 -15.88 17.90
C LYS A 212 19.74 -14.38 18.22
N ALA A 213 20.96 -13.82 18.30
CA ALA A 213 21.16 -12.38 18.57
C ALA A 213 20.56 -11.50 17.45
N LEU A 214 20.72 -11.90 16.18
CA LEU A 214 20.17 -11.18 15.05
C LEU A 214 18.63 -11.22 15.04
N ILE A 215 18.03 -12.39 15.30
CA ILE A 215 16.57 -12.51 15.42
C ILE A 215 16.05 -11.61 16.56
N ALA A 216 16.71 -11.60 17.73
CA ALA A 216 16.32 -10.75 18.84
C ALA A 216 16.37 -9.25 18.43
N LYS A 217 17.43 -8.81 17.73
CA LYS A 217 17.55 -7.45 17.20
C LYS A 217 16.46 -7.10 16.21
N CYS A 218 16.08 -8.03 15.30
CA CYS A 218 14.98 -7.83 14.37
C CYS A 218 13.64 -7.65 15.11
N LEU A 219 13.39 -8.46 16.13
CA LEU A 219 12.15 -8.40 16.92
C LEU A 219 12.06 -7.16 17.80
N GLU A 220 13.19 -6.65 18.30
CA GLU A 220 13.25 -5.36 19.00
C GLU A 220 12.95 -4.18 18.05
N SER A 221 13.39 -4.28 16.80
CA SER A 221 13.21 -3.26 15.76
C SER A 221 11.80 -3.24 15.16
N ASN A 222 11.17 -4.40 14.99
CA ASN A 222 9.93 -4.58 14.23
C ASN A 222 8.75 -3.72 14.73
N PRO A 223 8.51 -3.53 16.04
CA PRO A 223 7.40 -2.69 16.54
C PRO A 223 7.41 -1.25 16.00
N ILE A 224 8.59 -0.70 15.67
CA ILE A 224 8.72 0.66 15.13
C ILE A 224 7.92 0.82 13.84
N ALA A 225 7.97 -0.18 12.94
CA ALA A 225 7.20 -0.14 11.70
C ALA A 225 5.73 -0.54 11.89
N GLN A 226 5.42 -1.32 12.93
CA GLN A 226 4.05 -1.73 13.19
C GLN A 226 3.15 -0.60 13.70
N GLU A 227 3.70 0.46 14.30
CA GLU A 227 2.96 1.65 14.69
C GLU A 227 2.24 2.31 13.50
N CYS A 228 2.72 2.08 12.27
CA CYS A 228 2.13 2.64 11.06
C CYS A 228 0.67 2.20 10.82
N TYR A 229 0.24 1.06 11.36
CA TYR A 229 -1.14 0.57 11.21
C TYR A 229 -2.14 1.23 12.18
N GLU A 230 -1.67 1.97 13.18
CA GLU A 230 -2.57 2.60 14.16
C GLU A 230 -3.36 3.78 13.55
N PRO A 231 -4.60 4.01 14.02
CA PRO A 231 -5.39 3.19 14.93
C PRO A 231 -6.25 2.13 14.21
N ASP A 232 -6.52 2.26 12.91
CA ASP A 232 -7.61 1.57 12.22
C ASP A 232 -7.14 0.54 11.17
N GLY A 233 -5.84 0.35 11.02
CA GLY A 233 -5.24 -0.58 10.06
C GLY A 233 -4.96 0.02 8.67
N GLY A 234 -5.09 1.33 8.49
CA GLY A 234 -4.65 1.99 7.26
C GLY A 234 -3.14 1.96 7.11
N TYR A 235 -2.65 2.10 5.87
CA TYR A 235 -1.23 2.09 5.59
C TYR A 235 -0.76 3.45 5.05
N PRO A 236 0.23 4.10 5.67
CA PRO A 236 0.55 5.50 5.38
C PRO A 236 1.24 5.73 4.05
N GLU A 237 1.83 4.70 3.45
CA GLU A 237 2.61 4.82 2.21
C GLU A 237 1.78 4.47 0.95
N GLY A 238 0.51 4.10 1.12
CA GLY A 238 -0.38 3.74 0.03
C GLY A 238 -0.49 2.24 -0.23
N PHE A 239 -1.39 1.90 -1.15
CA PHE A 239 -1.79 0.53 -1.48
C PHE A 239 -0.60 -0.38 -1.86
N GLY A 240 0.24 0.07 -2.78
CA GLY A 240 1.35 -0.75 -3.29
C GLY A 240 2.40 -1.07 -2.21
N TYR A 241 2.60 -0.15 -1.27
CA TYR A 241 3.54 -0.34 -0.17
C TYR A 241 2.97 -1.20 0.95
N TRP A 242 1.64 -1.21 1.15
CA TRP A 242 1.02 -2.21 2.03
C TRP A 242 1.33 -3.62 1.54
N ASP A 243 1.09 -3.90 0.24
CA ASP A 243 1.36 -5.21 -0.33
C ASP A 243 2.85 -5.59 -0.17
N TYR A 244 3.75 -4.63 -0.35
CA TYR A 244 5.19 -4.85 -0.16
C TYR A 244 5.57 -5.03 1.32
N GLY A 245 5.36 -4.03 2.15
CA GLY A 245 5.78 -4.04 3.56
C GLY A 245 5.03 -5.10 4.37
N THR A 246 3.70 -5.09 4.30
CA THR A 246 2.85 -6.03 5.03
C THR A 246 3.00 -7.46 4.51
N GLY A 247 3.20 -7.65 3.21
CA GLY A 247 3.50 -8.97 2.65
C GLY A 247 4.75 -9.60 3.28
N PHE A 248 5.82 -8.83 3.46
CA PHE A 248 7.04 -9.29 4.13
C PHE A 248 6.87 -9.44 5.64
N GLU A 249 6.04 -8.59 6.27
CA GLU A 249 5.66 -8.76 7.67
C GLU A 249 4.94 -10.10 7.91
N VAL A 250 3.99 -10.43 7.05
CA VAL A 250 3.31 -11.73 7.05
C VAL A 250 4.31 -12.88 6.88
N MET A 251 5.28 -12.74 5.97
CA MET A 251 6.33 -13.74 5.77
C MET A 251 7.15 -13.92 7.05
N LEU A 252 7.54 -12.82 7.71
CA LEU A 252 8.29 -12.85 8.98
C LEU A 252 7.54 -13.63 10.05
N VAL A 253 6.28 -13.24 10.31
CA VAL A 253 5.44 -13.90 11.32
C VAL A 253 5.21 -15.36 11.00
N ALA A 254 4.91 -15.70 9.74
CA ALA A 254 4.67 -17.07 9.32
C ALA A 254 5.91 -17.96 9.46
N ALA A 255 7.13 -17.42 9.23
CA ALA A 255 8.37 -18.15 9.45
C ALA A 255 8.60 -18.45 10.94
N LEU A 256 8.36 -17.51 11.82
CA LEU A 256 8.42 -17.73 13.28
C LEU A 256 7.40 -18.76 13.73
N GLN A 257 6.15 -18.66 13.25
CA GLN A 257 5.07 -19.61 13.56
C GLN A 257 5.38 -21.04 13.09
N SER A 258 6.03 -21.19 11.95
CA SER A 258 6.37 -22.52 11.43
C SER A 258 7.64 -23.10 12.05
N ALA A 259 8.68 -22.26 12.26
CA ALA A 259 9.97 -22.72 12.77
C ALA A 259 10.02 -22.88 14.29
N LEU A 260 9.36 -21.97 15.05
CA LEU A 260 9.45 -21.90 16.51
C LEU A 260 8.11 -22.06 17.23
N GLY A 261 7.00 -22.13 16.49
CA GLY A 261 5.66 -22.28 17.06
C GLY A 261 5.11 -21.02 17.74
N THR A 262 5.70 -19.84 17.47
CA THR A 262 5.30 -18.56 18.05
C THR A 262 5.34 -17.46 16.99
N ASP A 263 4.56 -16.41 17.15
CA ASP A 263 4.63 -15.18 16.35
C ASP A 263 5.38 -14.05 17.07
N ALA A 264 6.03 -14.38 18.19
CA ALA A 264 6.70 -13.41 19.07
C ALA A 264 5.79 -12.24 19.54
N GLY A 265 4.47 -12.42 19.50
CA GLY A 265 3.48 -11.41 19.88
C GLY A 265 3.13 -10.41 18.76
N ILE A 266 3.74 -10.49 17.60
CA ILE A 266 3.51 -9.57 16.47
C ILE A 266 2.06 -9.62 16.01
N ALA A 267 1.48 -10.81 15.85
CA ALA A 267 0.08 -10.99 15.45
C ALA A 267 -0.94 -10.65 16.58
N SER A 268 -0.51 -10.17 17.72
CA SER A 268 -1.42 -9.68 18.76
C SER A 268 -1.86 -8.23 18.52
N GLN A 269 -1.16 -7.48 17.65
CA GLN A 269 -1.49 -6.09 17.35
C GLN A 269 -2.75 -6.01 16.47
N GLN A 270 -3.82 -5.47 17.05
CA GLN A 270 -5.13 -5.47 16.40
C GLN A 270 -5.20 -4.57 15.16
N SER A 271 -4.49 -3.45 15.13
CA SER A 271 -4.40 -2.56 13.97
C SER A 271 -3.71 -3.24 12.79
N PHE A 272 -2.63 -4.02 13.03
CA PHE A 272 -2.02 -4.85 12.01
C PHE A 272 -3.02 -5.87 11.44
N LEU A 273 -3.75 -6.58 12.28
CA LEU A 273 -4.74 -7.56 11.82
C LEU A 273 -5.90 -6.90 11.04
N ARG A 274 -6.34 -5.70 11.43
CA ARG A 274 -7.36 -4.93 10.71
C ARG A 274 -6.90 -4.43 9.35
N SER A 275 -5.58 -4.35 9.10
CA SER A 275 -5.04 -3.81 7.84
C SER A 275 -5.40 -4.62 6.60
N ALA A 276 -5.76 -5.88 6.73
CA ALA A 276 -6.31 -6.67 5.62
C ALA A 276 -7.64 -6.08 5.08
N THR A 277 -8.44 -5.45 5.95
CA THR A 277 -9.68 -4.77 5.58
C THR A 277 -9.40 -3.50 4.77
N TYR A 278 -8.34 -2.75 5.11
CA TYR A 278 -7.87 -1.61 4.31
C TYR A 278 -7.72 -2.03 2.84
N MET A 279 -6.98 -3.08 2.54
CA MET A 279 -6.74 -3.55 1.18
C MET A 279 -8.04 -3.90 0.44
N THR A 280 -9.01 -4.48 1.14
CA THR A 280 -10.32 -4.80 0.58
C THR A 280 -11.04 -3.54 0.12
N TYR A 281 -11.06 -2.48 0.96
CA TYR A 281 -11.73 -1.22 0.62
C TYR A 281 -10.96 -0.34 -0.37
N MET A 282 -9.64 -0.55 -0.53
CA MET A 282 -8.87 0.13 -1.57
C MET A 282 -9.13 -0.42 -2.97
N THR A 283 -9.76 -1.59 -3.11
CA THR A 283 -10.14 -2.17 -4.41
C THR A 283 -11.40 -1.47 -4.95
N THR A 284 -11.35 -0.99 -6.19
CA THR A 284 -12.48 -0.29 -6.82
C THR A 284 -13.29 -1.21 -7.74
N PRO A 285 -14.54 -0.85 -8.09
CA PRO A 285 -15.40 -1.64 -8.99
C PRO A 285 -14.78 -1.89 -10.37
N SER A 286 -13.99 -0.95 -10.88
CA SER A 286 -13.26 -1.10 -12.16
C SER A 286 -12.12 -2.13 -12.08
N GLY A 287 -11.90 -2.79 -10.93
CA GLY A 287 -10.80 -3.72 -10.70
C GLY A 287 -9.43 -3.04 -10.72
N LYS A 288 -9.38 -1.79 -10.31
CA LYS A 288 -8.20 -1.00 -10.00
C LYS A 288 -8.12 -0.78 -8.48
N CYS A 289 -7.13 -0.04 -8.00
CA CYS A 289 -7.08 0.40 -6.61
C CYS A 289 -7.21 1.92 -6.47
N TYR A 290 -7.45 2.40 -5.25
CA TYR A 290 -7.22 3.79 -4.89
C TYR A 290 -5.71 4.01 -4.72
N ASN A 291 -5.11 4.56 -5.77
CA ASN A 291 -3.68 4.64 -5.97
C ASN A 291 -3.06 5.96 -5.50
N TYR A 292 -3.45 6.44 -4.33
CA TYR A 292 -2.83 7.65 -3.75
C TYR A 292 -1.33 7.43 -3.47
N TYR A 293 -0.56 8.50 -3.41
CA TYR A 293 0.88 8.50 -3.20
C TYR A 293 1.64 7.71 -4.28
N ASP A 294 2.80 7.17 -3.96
CA ASP A 294 3.63 6.39 -4.88
C ASP A 294 3.06 4.97 -5.13
N SER A 295 1.80 4.90 -5.52
CA SER A 295 1.11 3.64 -5.82
C SER A 295 0.65 3.57 -7.28
N GLY A 296 0.84 2.42 -7.93
CA GLY A 296 0.22 2.15 -9.22
C GLY A 296 -1.26 1.82 -9.09
N SER A 297 -2.04 2.00 -10.16
CA SER A 297 -3.49 1.74 -10.14
C SER A 297 -3.89 0.28 -10.41
N GLY A 298 -2.94 -0.58 -10.79
CA GLY A 298 -3.21 -2.00 -11.07
C GLY A 298 -3.63 -2.77 -9.84
N MET A 299 -4.53 -3.73 -10.01
CA MET A 299 -5.02 -4.60 -8.95
C MET A 299 -5.07 -6.05 -9.40
N SER A 300 -4.63 -6.94 -8.52
CA SER A 300 -4.78 -8.40 -8.62
C SER A 300 -5.04 -8.97 -7.23
N CYS A 301 -5.32 -10.28 -7.13
CA CYS A 301 -5.37 -10.96 -5.85
C CYS A 301 -4.08 -10.73 -5.04
N ILE A 302 -4.19 -10.57 -3.73
CA ILE A 302 -3.08 -10.32 -2.82
C ILE A 302 -2.85 -11.53 -1.92
N SER A 303 -1.76 -12.26 -2.19
CA SER A 303 -1.48 -13.55 -1.58
C SER A 303 -1.32 -13.50 -0.05
N SER A 304 -0.77 -12.40 0.50
CA SER A 304 -0.59 -12.24 1.95
C SER A 304 -1.90 -12.14 2.74
N LYS A 305 -3.01 -11.72 2.12
CA LYS A 305 -4.33 -11.65 2.77
C LYS A 305 -4.84 -13.02 3.23
N TYR A 306 -4.42 -14.10 2.57
CA TYR A 306 -4.79 -15.47 2.96
C TYR A 306 -4.22 -15.87 4.32
N TRP A 307 -3.06 -15.33 4.70
CA TRP A 307 -2.55 -15.48 6.07
C TRP A 307 -3.47 -14.80 7.09
N PHE A 308 -3.93 -13.57 6.82
CA PHE A 308 -4.88 -12.86 7.71
C PHE A 308 -6.19 -13.63 7.84
N ALA A 309 -6.73 -14.14 6.73
CA ALA A 309 -7.95 -14.94 6.74
C ALA A 309 -7.78 -16.20 7.63
N ARG A 310 -6.62 -16.86 7.53
CA ARG A 310 -6.28 -18.00 8.38
C ARG A 310 -6.09 -17.60 9.85
N GLN A 311 -5.36 -16.52 10.11
CA GLN A 311 -5.05 -16.03 11.45
C GLN A 311 -6.32 -15.60 12.22
N LEU A 312 -7.26 -14.98 11.52
CA LEU A 312 -8.53 -14.49 12.07
C LEU A 312 -9.66 -15.53 11.97
N ASN A 313 -9.40 -16.68 11.33
CA ASN A 313 -10.42 -17.69 11.02
C ASN A 313 -11.65 -17.10 10.30
N ASP A 314 -11.40 -16.15 9.40
CA ASP A 314 -12.43 -15.46 8.60
C ASP A 314 -12.07 -15.48 7.10
N PRO A 315 -12.60 -16.43 6.32
CA PRO A 315 -12.34 -16.51 4.89
C PRO A 315 -12.92 -15.32 4.10
N SER A 316 -13.81 -14.53 4.68
CA SER A 316 -14.39 -13.36 4.00
C SER A 316 -13.38 -12.25 3.73
N ILE A 317 -12.25 -12.23 4.44
CA ILE A 317 -11.13 -11.31 4.18
C ILE A 317 -10.62 -11.42 2.74
N VAL A 318 -10.68 -12.62 2.13
CA VAL A 318 -10.23 -12.87 0.76
C VAL A 318 -11.36 -12.95 -0.26
N ALA A 319 -12.59 -12.60 0.11
CA ALA A 319 -13.75 -12.70 -0.81
C ALA A 319 -13.55 -11.88 -2.10
N VAL A 320 -12.99 -10.67 -2.00
CA VAL A 320 -12.69 -9.81 -3.16
C VAL A 320 -11.52 -10.38 -3.97
N ASP A 321 -10.52 -10.97 -3.32
CA ASP A 321 -9.38 -11.61 -3.98
C ASP A 321 -9.82 -12.84 -4.79
N GLU A 322 -10.71 -13.65 -4.24
CA GLU A 322 -11.32 -14.78 -4.94
C GLU A 322 -12.14 -14.31 -6.16
N TRP A 323 -12.86 -13.18 -6.04
CA TRP A 323 -13.54 -12.57 -7.17
C TRP A 323 -12.56 -12.08 -8.24
N LEU A 324 -11.44 -11.43 -7.85
CA LEU A 324 -10.41 -10.97 -8.79
C LEU A 324 -9.78 -12.12 -9.58
N ILE A 325 -9.52 -13.26 -8.94
CA ILE A 325 -9.00 -14.46 -9.63
C ILE A 325 -9.99 -14.95 -10.68
N LYS A 326 -11.30 -15.01 -10.36
CA LYS A 326 -12.36 -15.35 -11.32
C LYS A 326 -12.44 -14.39 -12.51
N GLN A 327 -11.99 -13.13 -12.34
CA GLN A 327 -11.86 -12.15 -13.42
C GLN A 327 -10.50 -12.26 -14.17
N GLY A 328 -9.74 -13.33 -13.96
CA GLY A 328 -8.43 -13.55 -14.58
C GLY A 328 -7.29 -12.70 -14.00
N LYS A 329 -7.52 -12.03 -12.86
CA LYS A 329 -6.51 -11.18 -12.20
C LYS A 329 -5.67 -11.98 -11.21
N VAL A 330 -5.07 -13.06 -11.70
CA VAL A 330 -4.08 -13.85 -10.93
C VAL A 330 -2.77 -13.08 -10.90
N PRO A 331 -2.18 -12.84 -9.71
CA PRO A 331 -0.94 -12.11 -9.60
C PRO A 331 0.22 -12.89 -10.22
N GLY A 332 1.19 -12.14 -10.73
CA GLY A 332 2.46 -12.70 -11.17
C GLY A 332 3.61 -12.34 -10.22
N ASP A 333 3.29 -12.00 -8.97
CA ASP A 333 4.28 -11.57 -7.99
C ASP A 333 5.09 -12.74 -7.42
N ARG A 334 6.17 -12.40 -6.70
CA ARG A 334 7.13 -13.37 -6.17
C ARG A 334 6.64 -14.17 -4.96
N LEU A 335 5.58 -13.71 -4.29
CA LEU A 335 5.04 -14.37 -3.11
C LEU A 335 3.80 -15.25 -3.42
N LEU A 336 3.40 -15.38 -4.68
CA LEU A 336 2.21 -16.16 -5.06
C LEU A 336 2.12 -17.57 -4.43
N PRO A 337 3.19 -18.33 -4.19
CA PRO A 337 3.09 -19.63 -3.53
C PRO A 337 2.43 -19.61 -2.15
N ILE A 338 2.46 -18.47 -1.42
CA ILE A 338 1.79 -18.38 -0.11
C ILE A 338 0.26 -18.38 -0.20
N TYR A 339 -0.32 -18.00 -1.36
CA TYR A 339 -1.75 -18.21 -1.64
C TYR A 339 -2.12 -19.68 -1.44
N MET A 340 -1.35 -20.58 -2.07
CA MET A 340 -1.60 -22.02 -1.99
C MET A 340 -1.42 -22.54 -0.55
N LEU A 341 -0.37 -22.07 0.12
CA LEU A 341 -0.07 -22.49 1.48
C LEU A 341 -1.15 -22.07 2.49
N PHE A 342 -1.50 -20.78 2.51
CA PHE A 342 -2.43 -20.27 3.51
C PHE A 342 -3.88 -20.54 3.13
N GLY A 343 -4.21 -20.48 1.83
CA GLY A 343 -5.55 -20.77 1.31
C GLY A 343 -5.97 -22.23 1.50
N SER A 344 -5.01 -23.16 1.49
CA SER A 344 -5.29 -24.59 1.66
C SER A 344 -6.01 -24.94 2.97
N SER A 345 -5.87 -24.14 4.00
CA SER A 345 -6.54 -24.33 5.30
C SER A 345 -7.89 -23.62 5.43
N LEU A 346 -8.28 -22.81 4.43
CA LEU A 346 -9.53 -22.04 4.48
C LEU A 346 -10.71 -22.81 3.88
N ASP A 347 -11.87 -22.65 4.50
CA ASP A 347 -13.16 -23.05 3.90
C ASP A 347 -13.73 -21.87 3.11
N LEU A 348 -13.32 -21.75 1.85
CA LEU A 348 -13.73 -20.65 0.97
C LEU A 348 -15.23 -20.66 0.63
N SER A 349 -15.97 -21.74 0.93
CA SER A 349 -17.43 -21.77 0.76
C SER A 349 -18.16 -20.85 1.75
N LYS A 350 -17.47 -20.44 2.82
CA LYS A 350 -17.98 -19.51 3.84
C LYS A 350 -17.66 -18.04 3.57
N THR A 351 -17.04 -17.73 2.44
CA THR A 351 -16.76 -16.34 2.09
C THR A 351 -18.05 -15.56 1.86
N HIS A 352 -18.05 -14.32 2.31
CA HIS A 352 -19.10 -13.35 2.00
C HIS A 352 -18.48 -11.96 1.78
N LEU A 353 -19.11 -11.17 0.92
CA LEU A 353 -18.68 -9.79 0.69
C LEU A 353 -18.91 -8.93 1.94
N PRO A 354 -18.13 -7.88 2.15
CA PRO A 354 -18.31 -6.98 3.29
C PRO A 354 -19.70 -6.36 3.30
N LYS A 355 -20.32 -6.31 4.47
CA LYS A 355 -21.66 -5.71 4.64
C LYS A 355 -21.59 -4.17 4.69
N SER A 356 -20.53 -3.63 5.25
CA SER A 356 -20.33 -2.18 5.31
C SER A 356 -20.02 -1.63 3.91
N LYS A 357 -20.64 -0.52 3.58
CA LYS A 357 -20.38 0.25 2.36
C LYS A 357 -19.34 1.34 2.57
N THR A 358 -18.98 1.61 3.82
CA THR A 358 -18.02 2.64 4.21
C THR A 358 -16.87 2.04 5.00
N TRP A 359 -15.71 2.67 4.87
CA TRP A 359 -14.53 2.39 5.68
C TRP A 359 -13.78 3.69 5.97
N VAL A 360 -13.23 3.80 7.16
CA VAL A 360 -12.54 5.00 7.63
C VAL A 360 -11.21 4.62 8.27
N ASN A 361 -10.20 5.43 8.03
CA ASN A 361 -8.91 5.41 8.73
C ASN A 361 -8.60 6.81 9.25
N HIS A 362 -8.18 6.90 10.51
CA HIS A 362 -7.76 8.15 11.18
C HIS A 362 -6.24 8.23 11.39
N GLY A 363 -5.48 7.27 10.86
CA GLY A 363 -4.02 7.21 11.03
C GLY A 363 -3.25 8.31 10.29
N VAL A 364 -1.98 8.04 10.00
CA VAL A 364 -1.05 8.99 9.33
C VAL A 364 -1.56 9.44 7.96
N ALA A 365 -2.27 8.58 7.24
CA ALA A 365 -3.01 8.90 6.02
C ALA A 365 -4.52 8.70 6.29
N PRO A 366 -5.24 9.70 6.82
CA PRO A 366 -6.67 9.62 7.05
C PRO A 366 -7.41 9.41 5.72
N ILE A 367 -8.31 8.43 5.66
CA ILE A 367 -9.03 8.07 4.45
C ILE A 367 -10.48 7.75 4.80
N PHE A 368 -11.39 8.27 4.00
CA PHE A 368 -12.78 7.81 3.97
C PHE A 368 -13.05 7.14 2.62
N VAL A 369 -13.71 5.99 2.67
CA VAL A 369 -14.14 5.24 1.48
C VAL A 369 -15.63 4.98 1.55
N TYR A 370 -16.30 5.10 0.41
CA TYR A 370 -17.66 4.63 0.16
C TYR A 370 -17.73 3.81 -1.11
N ARG A 371 -18.56 2.78 -1.10
CA ARG A 371 -18.95 2.02 -2.30
C ARG A 371 -20.41 1.63 -2.25
N SER A 372 -21.09 1.66 -3.40
CA SER A 372 -22.51 1.32 -3.47
C SER A 372 -22.76 -0.20 -3.45
N GLY A 373 -21.82 -0.97 -3.94
CA GLY A 373 -21.86 -2.43 -4.02
C GLY A 373 -20.47 -3.06 -4.21
N TRP A 374 -20.47 -4.39 -4.42
CA TRP A 374 -19.26 -5.20 -4.55
C TRP A 374 -19.24 -6.08 -5.79
N GLU A 375 -20.32 -6.14 -6.56
CA GLU A 375 -20.53 -7.18 -7.58
C GLU A 375 -20.58 -6.62 -9.00
N SER A 376 -20.77 -5.30 -9.16
CA SER A 376 -20.89 -4.65 -10.47
C SER A 376 -19.74 -3.69 -10.74
N ALA A 377 -19.22 -3.70 -11.97
CA ALA A 377 -18.27 -2.69 -12.43
C ALA A 377 -18.92 -1.28 -12.49
N ASP A 378 -20.25 -1.19 -12.57
CA ASP A 378 -21.00 0.06 -12.56
C ASP A 378 -21.27 0.60 -11.14
N ASP A 379 -20.91 -0.15 -10.10
CA ASP A 379 -21.01 0.31 -8.71
C ASP A 379 -20.24 1.63 -8.53
N THR A 380 -20.80 2.51 -7.70
CA THR A 380 -20.13 3.75 -7.33
C THR A 380 -19.03 3.48 -6.32
N TYR A 381 -17.88 4.12 -6.52
CA TYR A 381 -16.78 4.16 -5.56
C TYR A 381 -16.31 5.59 -5.37
N PHE A 382 -16.14 5.96 -4.13
CA PHE A 382 -15.59 7.25 -3.73
C PHE A 382 -14.58 7.04 -2.61
N ALA A 383 -13.42 7.66 -2.74
CA ALA A 383 -12.44 7.71 -1.67
C ALA A 383 -11.80 9.10 -1.62
N ILE A 384 -11.63 9.62 -0.42
CA ILE A 384 -11.00 10.92 -0.14
C ILE A 384 -10.00 10.77 0.99
N LYS A 385 -8.92 11.53 0.95
CA LYS A 385 -7.86 11.45 1.96
C LYS A 385 -7.45 12.80 2.51
N GLY A 386 -6.97 12.77 3.74
CA GLY A 386 -6.19 13.81 4.38
C GLY A 386 -4.69 13.53 4.33
N GLY A 387 -3.98 13.74 5.44
CA GLY A 387 -2.55 13.52 5.59
C GLY A 387 -1.70 14.75 5.34
N LYS A 388 -0.38 14.57 5.30
CA LYS A 388 0.61 15.62 5.05
C LYS A 388 1.62 15.23 4.00
N ALA A 389 2.10 16.19 3.21
CA ALA A 389 3.04 15.94 2.12
C ALA A 389 4.43 15.47 2.59
N SER A 390 4.85 15.81 3.83
CA SER A 390 6.12 15.34 4.39
C SER A 390 6.14 13.88 4.85
N SER A 391 5.03 13.14 4.76
CA SER A 391 5.02 11.70 5.01
C SER A 391 5.82 10.94 3.96
N ASN A 392 6.24 9.70 4.29
CA ASN A 392 6.98 8.88 3.33
C ASN A 392 6.12 8.56 2.11
N HIS A 393 6.72 8.64 0.91
CA HIS A 393 6.03 8.45 -0.38
C HIS A 393 4.85 9.39 -0.65
N ALA A 394 4.58 10.40 0.19
CA ALA A 394 3.44 11.28 0.04
C ALA A 394 3.59 12.29 -1.10
N HIS A 395 2.43 12.77 -1.56
CA HIS A 395 2.26 13.82 -2.57
C HIS A 395 1.62 15.07 -1.94
N MET A 396 1.54 16.17 -2.68
CA MET A 396 0.76 17.35 -2.29
C MET A 396 -0.72 17.16 -2.63
N ASP A 397 -1.37 16.21 -1.98
CA ASP A 397 -2.69 15.68 -2.32
C ASP A 397 -3.69 15.67 -1.15
N ALA A 398 -3.46 16.48 -0.11
CA ALA A 398 -4.39 16.64 1.00
C ALA A 398 -5.77 17.09 0.48
N GLY A 399 -6.84 16.38 0.86
CA GLY A 399 -8.19 16.61 0.37
C GLY A 399 -8.47 16.09 -1.04
N SER A 400 -7.51 15.39 -1.67
CA SER A 400 -7.71 14.74 -2.98
C SER A 400 -8.57 13.49 -2.86
N PHE A 401 -9.28 13.18 -3.94
CA PHE A 401 -10.25 12.08 -3.99
C PHE A 401 -10.24 11.39 -5.35
N ILE A 402 -10.75 10.17 -5.40
CA ILE A 402 -11.15 9.52 -6.65
C ILE A 402 -12.66 9.26 -6.63
N TYR A 403 -13.26 9.22 -7.82
CA TYR A 403 -14.69 8.97 -7.98
C TYR A 403 -14.95 8.12 -9.21
N GLU A 404 -15.58 6.94 -8.98
CA GLU A 404 -16.05 6.05 -10.03
C GLU A 404 -17.57 5.97 -9.98
N LYS A 405 -18.22 6.05 -11.13
CA LYS A 405 -19.67 5.87 -11.32
C LYS A 405 -19.94 5.45 -12.74
N LEU A 406 -20.94 4.59 -12.95
CA LEU A 406 -21.33 4.11 -14.28
C LEU A 406 -20.20 3.38 -15.03
N GLY A 407 -19.31 2.70 -14.30
CA GLY A 407 -18.16 2.01 -14.88
C GLY A 407 -16.98 2.91 -15.30
N VAL A 408 -17.02 4.20 -14.99
CA VAL A 408 -16.01 5.20 -15.35
C VAL A 408 -15.36 5.80 -14.11
N ARG A 409 -14.03 5.94 -14.10
CA ARG A 409 -13.29 6.72 -13.10
C ARG A 409 -13.20 8.17 -13.57
N TRP A 410 -14.07 9.03 -13.05
CA TRP A 410 -14.22 10.44 -13.44
C TRP A 410 -13.19 11.37 -12.83
N ALA A 411 -12.82 11.14 -11.59
CA ALA A 411 -11.71 11.81 -10.92
C ALA A 411 -10.61 10.77 -10.68
N VAL A 412 -9.41 11.04 -11.19
CA VAL A 412 -8.28 10.09 -11.18
C VAL A 412 -7.16 10.59 -10.27
N ASP A 413 -6.30 9.66 -9.84
CA ASP A 413 -4.99 9.94 -9.28
C ASP A 413 -3.93 9.33 -10.21
N LEU A 414 -2.82 10.03 -10.42
CA LEU A 414 -1.76 9.59 -11.32
C LEU A 414 -0.81 8.57 -10.65
N GLY A 415 -0.79 8.57 -9.32
CA GLY A 415 0.05 7.67 -8.53
C GLY A 415 1.56 7.88 -8.76
N MET A 416 2.31 6.79 -8.64
CA MET A 416 3.78 6.80 -8.63
C MET A 416 4.42 7.27 -9.94
N HIS A 417 5.64 7.82 -9.80
CA HIS A 417 6.57 8.06 -10.91
C HIS A 417 7.69 7.01 -10.93
N ASP A 418 8.44 6.91 -12.03
CA ASP A 418 9.65 6.08 -12.11
C ASP A 418 10.81 6.76 -11.36
N TYR A 419 11.16 6.22 -10.20
CA TYR A 419 12.23 6.77 -9.37
C TYR A 419 13.59 6.79 -10.06
N ASN A 420 13.94 5.72 -10.79
CA ASN A 420 15.22 5.65 -11.46
C ASN A 420 15.35 6.75 -12.52
N ARG A 421 14.26 7.04 -13.24
CA ARG A 421 14.24 8.10 -14.24
C ARG A 421 14.43 9.49 -13.61
N LEU A 422 13.80 9.75 -12.46
CA LEU A 422 13.96 11.01 -11.72
C LEU A 422 15.37 11.14 -11.12
N GLU A 423 15.91 10.09 -10.51
CA GLU A 423 17.25 10.07 -9.94
C GLU A 423 18.34 10.24 -11.00
N LEU A 424 18.19 9.63 -12.18
CA LEU A 424 19.11 9.82 -13.31
C LEU A 424 19.08 11.25 -13.87
N ALA A 425 17.96 11.93 -13.74
CA ALA A 425 17.82 13.35 -14.08
C ALA A 425 18.41 14.29 -13.00
N GLY A 426 18.88 13.75 -11.87
CA GLY A 426 19.47 14.50 -10.77
C GLY A 426 18.43 15.11 -9.81
N VAL A 427 17.16 14.71 -9.88
CA VAL A 427 16.12 15.20 -8.98
C VAL A 427 16.38 14.70 -7.56
N ASP A 428 16.39 15.61 -6.57
CA ASP A 428 16.44 15.27 -5.15
C ASP A 428 15.07 14.77 -4.65
N LEU A 429 14.71 13.57 -5.14
CA LEU A 429 13.39 12.97 -4.97
C LEU A 429 13.01 12.71 -3.50
N TRP A 430 14.00 12.44 -2.65
CA TRP A 430 13.75 11.98 -1.28
C TRP A 430 13.75 13.12 -0.25
N ASN A 431 14.08 14.32 -0.67
CA ASN A 431 13.94 15.53 0.13
C ASN A 431 12.44 15.90 0.21
N ARG A 432 11.93 16.05 1.43
CA ARG A 432 10.52 16.36 1.71
C ARG A 432 10.35 17.70 2.45
N SER A 433 11.38 18.55 2.43
CA SER A 433 11.28 19.92 2.93
C SER A 433 10.36 20.77 2.03
N GLN A 434 9.90 21.91 2.53
CA GLN A 434 8.98 22.81 1.81
C GLN A 434 9.54 23.23 0.44
N ASP A 435 10.83 23.48 0.35
CA ASP A 435 11.49 23.98 -0.85
C ASP A 435 12.07 22.85 -1.74
N SER A 436 11.68 21.61 -1.51
CA SER A 436 12.20 20.47 -2.26
C SER A 436 11.79 20.51 -3.73
N GLU A 437 12.73 20.15 -4.61
CA GLU A 437 12.49 19.94 -6.04
C GLU A 437 11.45 18.82 -6.30
N ARG A 438 11.26 17.88 -5.35
CA ARG A 438 10.24 16.82 -5.39
C ARG A 438 8.86 17.39 -5.80
N TRP A 439 8.49 18.54 -5.26
CA TRP A 439 7.18 19.15 -5.46
C TRP A 439 6.99 19.77 -6.85
N SER A 440 8.07 19.93 -7.61
CA SER A 440 8.02 20.37 -9.00
C SER A 440 7.72 19.25 -10.00
N ILE A 441 7.66 18.00 -9.55
CA ILE A 441 7.27 16.86 -10.36
C ILE A 441 5.74 16.84 -10.46
N PHE A 442 5.21 16.89 -11.68
CA PHE A 442 3.78 17.07 -11.92
C PHE A 442 2.89 16.08 -11.15
N ARG A 443 3.24 14.77 -11.16
CA ARG A 443 2.48 13.73 -10.44
C ARG A 443 2.51 13.84 -8.92
N ILE A 444 3.48 14.55 -8.38
CA ILE A 444 3.74 14.65 -6.94
C ILE A 444 3.24 15.99 -6.39
N GLY A 445 3.30 17.03 -7.21
CA GLY A 445 2.82 18.37 -6.87
C GLY A 445 1.28 18.47 -6.87
N ALA A 446 0.74 19.50 -6.21
CA ALA A 446 -0.70 19.69 -6.07
C ALA A 446 -1.45 19.89 -7.40
N GLU A 447 -0.73 20.24 -8.47
CA GLU A 447 -1.30 20.60 -9.76
C GLU A 447 -2.04 19.45 -10.46
N SER A 448 -1.65 18.20 -10.20
CA SER A 448 -2.24 17.00 -10.78
C SER A 448 -3.27 16.32 -9.88
N HIS A 449 -3.54 16.85 -8.69
CA HIS A 449 -4.43 16.24 -7.72
C HIS A 449 -5.79 16.95 -7.60
N ASN A 450 -6.78 16.23 -7.08
CA ASN A 450 -8.18 16.66 -6.96
C ASN A 450 -8.38 17.47 -5.67
N THR A 451 -7.71 18.61 -5.59
CA THR A 451 -7.65 19.44 -4.37
C THR A 451 -7.67 20.92 -4.72
N LEU A 452 -7.54 21.78 -3.70
CA LEU A 452 -7.44 23.22 -3.85
C LEU A 452 -5.99 23.66 -4.10
N MET A 453 -5.82 24.77 -4.79
CA MET A 453 -4.58 25.54 -4.85
C MET A 453 -4.86 27.01 -4.62
N PHE A 454 -4.03 27.66 -3.83
CA PHE A 454 -4.10 29.09 -3.55
C PHE A 454 -2.92 29.82 -4.20
N ASN A 455 -3.17 30.78 -5.07
CA ASN A 455 -2.15 31.60 -5.72
C ASN A 455 -1.05 30.85 -6.48
N GLY A 456 -1.27 29.56 -6.78
CA GLY A 456 -0.24 28.66 -7.32
C GLY A 456 0.82 28.22 -6.29
N HIS A 457 0.59 28.48 -5.00
CA HIS A 457 1.51 28.09 -3.93
C HIS A 457 1.46 26.57 -3.69
N LEU A 458 2.58 26.05 -3.21
CA LEU A 458 2.68 24.67 -2.71
C LEU A 458 1.91 24.52 -1.41
N HIS A 459 1.38 23.34 -1.16
CA HIS A 459 0.83 22.98 0.17
C HIS A 459 1.92 23.10 1.24
N ASN A 460 1.54 23.47 2.48
CA ASN A 460 2.42 23.34 3.63
C ASN A 460 2.72 21.85 3.87
N VAL A 461 3.98 21.46 3.66
CA VAL A 461 4.39 20.03 3.74
C VAL A 461 4.19 19.41 5.13
N SER A 462 4.18 20.23 6.18
CA SER A 462 3.96 19.83 7.58
C SER A 462 2.49 19.87 7.99
N GLY A 463 1.64 20.52 7.18
CA GLY A 463 0.22 20.70 7.45
C GLY A 463 -0.53 19.38 7.40
N MET A 464 -0.96 18.88 8.56
CA MET A 464 -1.74 17.64 8.67
C MET A 464 -3.22 17.92 8.44
N ALA A 465 -3.77 17.35 7.39
CA ALA A 465 -5.20 17.34 7.12
C ALA A 465 -5.85 16.12 7.77
N GLU A 466 -6.84 16.36 8.65
CA GLU A 466 -7.50 15.32 9.43
C GLU A 466 -8.96 15.15 9.04
N ILE A 467 -9.47 13.92 9.06
CA ILE A 467 -10.91 13.66 9.03
C ILE A 467 -11.48 13.99 10.40
N VAL A 468 -12.31 15.02 10.47
CA VAL A 468 -12.89 15.52 11.74
C VAL A 468 -14.29 15.03 12.00
N GLU A 469 -15.00 14.57 10.98
CA GLU A 469 -16.33 13.99 11.06
C GLU A 469 -16.56 13.02 9.92
N THR A 470 -17.31 11.95 10.16
CA THR A 470 -17.85 11.05 9.14
C THR A 470 -19.33 10.84 9.36
N PHE A 471 -20.07 10.60 8.28
CA PHE A 471 -21.48 10.30 8.35
C PHE A 471 -21.85 9.21 7.35
N ASP A 472 -22.64 8.23 7.81
CA ASP A 472 -23.17 7.14 7.00
C ASP A 472 -24.64 6.92 7.36
N THR A 473 -25.50 7.51 6.56
CA THR A 473 -26.96 7.36 6.67
C THR A 473 -27.54 6.93 5.33
N PRO A 474 -28.76 6.39 5.26
CA PRO A 474 -29.38 6.05 3.99
C PRO A 474 -29.50 7.20 2.97
N ARG A 475 -29.42 8.45 3.42
CA ARG A 475 -29.62 9.63 2.58
C ARG A 475 -28.32 10.37 2.23
N ARG A 476 -27.29 10.24 3.06
CA ARG A 476 -26.01 10.92 2.87
C ARG A 476 -24.86 10.14 3.50
N ARG A 477 -23.75 10.07 2.79
CA ARG A 477 -22.53 9.40 3.23
C ARG A 477 -21.34 10.27 2.88
N GLY A 478 -20.36 10.36 3.77
CA GLY A 478 -19.23 11.21 3.49
C GLY A 478 -18.37 11.51 4.70
N ALA A 479 -17.48 12.48 4.51
CA ALA A 479 -16.53 12.92 5.52
C ALA A 479 -16.32 14.43 5.46
N VAL A 480 -15.93 14.99 6.60
CA VAL A 480 -15.45 16.37 6.74
C VAL A 480 -13.96 16.32 7.04
N ILE A 481 -13.18 17.07 6.27
CA ILE A 481 -11.71 17.13 6.39
C ILE A 481 -11.32 18.57 6.72
N ASN A 482 -10.54 18.75 7.77
CA ASN A 482 -9.90 20.02 8.09
C ASN A 482 -8.61 20.16 7.25
N LEU A 483 -8.65 21.00 6.23
CA LEU A 483 -7.52 21.30 5.35
C LEU A 483 -6.75 22.56 5.79
N THR A 484 -7.17 23.25 6.85
CA THR A 484 -6.58 24.51 7.28
C THR A 484 -5.06 24.47 7.42
N PRO A 485 -4.47 23.42 8.07
CA PRO A 485 -3.01 23.35 8.21
C PRO A 485 -2.27 23.20 6.86
N THR A 486 -2.92 22.64 5.84
CA THR A 486 -2.36 22.46 4.50
C THR A 486 -2.18 23.82 3.77
N PHE A 487 -3.06 24.78 4.05
CA PHE A 487 -3.10 26.09 3.43
C PHE A 487 -2.72 27.24 4.37
N GLU A 488 -1.94 26.92 5.41
CA GLU A 488 -1.41 27.93 6.34
C GLU A 488 -0.63 29.02 5.59
N GLY A 489 -0.95 30.29 5.87
CA GLY A 489 -0.39 31.46 5.18
C GLY A 489 -1.27 31.99 4.04
N ASP A 490 -2.11 31.17 3.42
CA ASP A 490 -3.05 31.59 2.36
C ASP A 490 -4.48 31.73 2.89
N ALA A 491 -4.88 30.89 3.84
CA ALA A 491 -6.21 30.88 4.43
C ALA A 491 -6.14 30.67 5.95
N THR A 492 -7.12 31.21 6.68
CA THR A 492 -7.26 31.03 8.12
C THR A 492 -8.19 29.87 8.48
N GLU A 493 -9.03 29.44 7.54
CA GLU A 493 -9.87 28.26 7.68
C GLU A 493 -10.17 27.66 6.31
N VAL A 494 -9.98 26.34 6.17
CA VAL A 494 -10.36 25.57 4.98
C VAL A 494 -10.92 24.22 5.45
N ILE A 495 -12.22 24.05 5.30
CA ILE A 495 -12.93 22.81 5.66
C ILE A 495 -13.58 22.23 4.41
N ARG A 496 -13.20 21.00 4.06
CA ARG A 496 -13.79 20.27 2.94
C ARG A 496 -14.79 19.24 3.42
N THR A 497 -16.01 19.29 2.91
CA THR A 497 -17.02 18.24 3.09
C THR A 497 -17.20 17.52 1.78
N ALA A 498 -17.04 16.23 1.79
CA ALA A 498 -17.36 15.34 0.67
C ALA A 498 -18.61 14.53 1.01
N GLU A 499 -19.63 14.59 0.18
CA GLU A 499 -20.93 13.95 0.43
C GLU A 499 -21.48 13.27 -0.81
N LEU A 500 -21.96 12.03 -0.65
CA LEU A 500 -22.75 11.33 -1.66
C LEU A 500 -24.23 11.34 -1.24
N ASP A 501 -25.09 11.68 -2.18
CA ASP A 501 -26.54 11.61 -2.00
C ASP A 501 -27.08 10.18 -2.19
N LYS A 502 -28.41 10.01 -2.08
CA LYS A 502 -29.07 8.71 -2.26
C LYS A 502 -28.93 8.10 -3.68
N ASN A 503 -28.55 8.89 -4.67
CA ASN A 503 -28.32 8.47 -6.06
C ASN A 503 -26.82 8.37 -6.37
N ASP A 504 -25.97 8.38 -5.31
CA ASP A 504 -24.51 8.34 -5.39
C ASP A 504 -23.91 9.50 -6.22
N ASN A 505 -24.58 10.65 -6.31
CA ASN A 505 -23.97 11.87 -6.84
C ASN A 505 -23.07 12.45 -5.77
N LEU A 506 -21.85 12.84 -6.16
CA LEU A 506 -20.84 13.40 -5.28
C LEU A 506 -20.96 14.92 -5.22
N THR A 507 -20.96 15.49 -4.03
CA THR A 507 -20.75 16.91 -3.81
C THR A 507 -19.51 17.13 -2.96
N ILE A 508 -18.60 17.97 -3.44
CA ILE A 508 -17.48 18.51 -2.68
C ILE A 508 -17.83 19.94 -2.31
N ALA A 509 -17.96 20.21 -1.02
CA ALA A 509 -18.25 21.54 -0.49
C ALA A 509 -17.05 22.04 0.31
N ASP A 510 -16.54 23.21 -0.06
CA ASP A 510 -15.41 23.85 0.62
C ASP A 510 -15.88 25.14 1.31
N HIS A 511 -15.64 25.21 2.62
CA HIS A 511 -15.71 26.44 3.41
C HIS A 511 -14.32 27.04 3.50
N ILE A 512 -14.13 28.25 3.02
CA ILE A 512 -12.84 28.92 2.92
C ILE A 512 -12.93 30.28 3.59
N VAL A 513 -12.05 30.56 4.54
CA VAL A 513 -11.81 31.93 5.05
C VAL A 513 -10.43 32.36 4.57
N CYS A 514 -10.40 33.24 3.59
CA CYS A 514 -9.16 33.78 3.00
C CYS A 514 -8.31 34.48 4.06
N GLY A 515 -6.99 34.41 3.92
CA GLY A 515 -6.05 35.11 4.78
C GLY A 515 -6.09 36.64 4.67
N ASP A 516 -5.10 37.31 5.19
CA ASP A 516 -4.97 38.77 5.21
C ASP A 516 -4.66 39.40 3.84
N LYS A 517 -4.47 38.59 2.80
CA LYS A 517 -4.23 38.98 1.41
C LYS A 517 -5.31 38.40 0.49
N PRO A 518 -5.60 39.03 -0.65
CA PRO A 518 -6.46 38.44 -1.68
C PRO A 518 -5.85 37.15 -2.24
N ALA A 519 -6.71 36.20 -2.61
CA ALA A 519 -6.26 34.91 -3.16
C ALA A 519 -7.03 34.55 -4.43
N ILE A 520 -6.31 33.96 -5.38
CA ILE A 520 -6.87 33.15 -6.47
C ILE A 520 -6.92 31.71 -5.99
N VAL A 521 -8.13 31.18 -5.89
CA VAL A 521 -8.33 29.78 -5.47
C VAL A 521 -8.75 28.95 -6.67
N GLU A 522 -8.02 27.89 -6.93
CA GLU A 522 -8.31 26.93 -7.98
C GLU A 522 -8.85 25.64 -7.37
N TRP A 523 -10.09 25.31 -7.67
CA TRP A 523 -10.71 24.02 -7.39
C TRP A 523 -10.52 23.13 -8.61
N ARG A 524 -9.82 22.02 -8.48
CA ARG A 524 -9.41 21.17 -9.62
C ARG A 524 -9.77 19.71 -9.44
N ILE A 525 -10.01 19.05 -10.59
CA ILE A 525 -9.89 17.60 -10.72
C ILE A 525 -9.05 17.24 -11.95
N ALA A 526 -8.36 16.12 -11.83
CA ALA A 526 -7.71 15.40 -12.92
C ALA A 526 -8.67 14.31 -13.45
N THR A 527 -8.82 14.23 -14.76
CA THR A 527 -9.73 13.27 -15.42
C THR A 527 -9.17 12.82 -16.76
N ASN A 528 -9.51 11.59 -17.16
CA ASN A 528 -9.24 11.08 -18.52
C ASN A 528 -10.43 11.30 -19.47
N ALA A 529 -11.52 11.90 -19.00
CA ALA A 529 -12.69 12.22 -19.81
C ALA A 529 -12.44 13.43 -20.72
N GLU A 530 -13.10 13.44 -21.88
CA GLU A 530 -13.24 14.64 -22.68
C GLU A 530 -14.06 15.68 -21.90
N ALA A 531 -13.65 16.93 -21.95
CA ALA A 531 -14.24 18.00 -21.15
C ALA A 531 -14.71 19.18 -22.02
N GLN A 532 -15.91 19.70 -21.70
CA GLN A 532 -16.47 20.85 -22.37
C GLN A 532 -17.15 21.78 -21.36
N ILE A 533 -16.86 23.08 -21.40
CA ILE A 533 -17.61 24.08 -20.66
C ILE A 533 -18.94 24.32 -21.38
N VAL A 534 -20.05 23.93 -20.77
CA VAL A 534 -21.41 23.99 -21.37
C VAL A 534 -22.26 25.14 -20.77
N ALA A 535 -21.81 25.69 -19.65
CA ALA A 535 -22.35 26.91 -19.04
C ALA A 535 -21.26 27.55 -18.14
N PRO A 536 -21.38 28.81 -17.73
CA PRO A 536 -20.38 29.49 -16.90
C PRO A 536 -20.02 28.77 -15.61
N ASN A 537 -20.95 27.98 -15.08
CA ASN A 537 -20.79 27.18 -13.84
C ASN A 537 -20.90 25.68 -14.07
N THR A 538 -20.78 25.20 -15.32
CA THR A 538 -21.00 23.77 -15.62
C THR A 538 -19.99 23.28 -16.64
N ILE A 539 -19.27 22.21 -16.27
CA ILE A 539 -18.37 21.45 -17.14
C ILE A 539 -19.01 20.09 -17.38
N MET A 540 -19.09 19.69 -18.64
CA MET A 540 -19.52 18.37 -19.07
C MET A 540 -18.30 17.49 -19.32
N LEU A 541 -18.28 16.29 -18.74
CA LEU A 541 -17.28 15.25 -18.96
C LEU A 541 -17.92 14.11 -19.75
N THR A 542 -17.18 13.57 -20.72
CA THR A 542 -17.64 12.41 -21.52
C THR A 542 -16.53 11.39 -21.64
N GLN A 543 -16.83 10.14 -21.27
CA GLN A 543 -15.89 9.02 -21.39
C GLN A 543 -16.70 7.72 -21.56
N ASP A 544 -16.22 6.82 -22.43
CA ASP A 544 -16.82 5.49 -22.68
C ASP A 544 -18.34 5.54 -22.97
N GLY A 545 -18.78 6.58 -23.69
CA GLY A 545 -20.19 6.81 -24.02
C GLY A 545 -21.06 7.25 -22.83
N LYS A 546 -20.48 7.55 -21.69
CA LYS A 546 -21.14 8.07 -20.49
C LYS A 546 -20.87 9.57 -20.34
N THR A 547 -21.76 10.25 -19.61
CA THR A 547 -21.64 11.70 -19.37
C THR A 547 -21.79 12.01 -17.89
N LEU A 548 -20.94 12.90 -17.38
CA LEU A 548 -21.00 13.45 -16.04
C LEU A 548 -20.92 14.98 -16.11
N TYR A 549 -21.62 15.67 -15.23
CA TYR A 549 -21.59 17.13 -15.14
C TYR A 549 -20.97 17.57 -13.82
N LEU A 550 -20.00 18.47 -13.88
CA LEU A 550 -19.50 19.23 -12.73
C LEU A 550 -20.26 20.55 -12.68
N LYS A 551 -20.98 20.79 -11.61
CA LYS A 551 -21.78 22.02 -11.41
C LYS A 551 -21.28 22.75 -10.20
N PHE A 552 -20.84 23.98 -10.41
CA PHE A 552 -20.46 24.90 -9.36
C PHE A 552 -21.69 25.66 -8.84
N LYS A 553 -21.75 25.79 -7.51
CA LYS A 553 -22.69 26.63 -6.77
C LYS A 553 -21.95 27.32 -5.63
N GLY A 554 -22.11 28.62 -5.49
CA GLY A 554 -21.49 29.43 -4.44
C GLY A 554 -22.03 30.86 -4.42
N ARG A 555 -21.72 31.55 -3.33
CA ARG A 555 -22.04 32.99 -3.22
C ARG A 555 -20.96 33.90 -3.83
N VAL A 556 -19.82 33.30 -4.18
CA VAL A 556 -18.72 33.99 -4.87
C VAL A 556 -18.75 33.63 -6.35
N ALA A 557 -18.32 34.56 -7.19
CA ALA A 557 -18.19 34.30 -8.62
C ALA A 557 -17.07 33.27 -8.84
N ALA A 558 -17.31 32.34 -9.74
CA ALA A 558 -16.33 31.37 -10.18
C ALA A 558 -16.36 31.26 -11.70
N GLU A 559 -15.21 31.02 -12.30
CA GLU A 559 -15.04 30.80 -13.73
C GLU A 559 -14.72 29.33 -13.96
N ALA A 560 -15.53 28.66 -14.78
CA ALA A 560 -15.23 27.29 -15.22
C ALA A 560 -13.98 27.30 -16.10
N LYS A 561 -13.05 26.37 -15.85
CA LYS A 561 -11.77 26.31 -16.55
C LYS A 561 -11.40 24.89 -16.93
N ILE A 562 -10.85 24.75 -18.13
CA ILE A 562 -10.09 23.60 -18.59
C ILE A 562 -8.67 24.11 -18.73
N TRP A 563 -7.76 23.58 -17.91
CA TRP A 563 -6.35 23.98 -17.97
C TRP A 563 -5.68 23.40 -19.22
N PRO A 564 -4.70 24.10 -19.82
CA PRO A 564 -3.90 23.56 -20.90
C PRO A 564 -3.14 22.32 -20.44
N ASP A 565 -2.70 21.50 -21.40
CA ASP A 565 -1.84 20.36 -21.11
C ASP A 565 -0.62 20.81 -20.33
N HIS A 566 -0.16 19.95 -19.42
CA HIS A 566 1.04 20.22 -18.65
C HIS A 566 2.27 20.18 -19.57
N ASN A 567 3.19 21.11 -19.39
CA ASN A 567 4.47 21.09 -20.07
C ASN A 567 5.45 20.18 -19.31
N TYR A 568 5.39 18.87 -19.62
CA TYR A 568 6.21 17.86 -18.98
C TYR A 568 7.69 18.11 -19.24
N LYS A 569 8.51 17.92 -18.21
CA LYS A 569 9.96 17.85 -18.36
C LYS A 569 10.35 16.51 -19.01
N ASP A 570 11.49 16.45 -19.68
CA ASP A 570 11.93 15.26 -20.46
C ASP A 570 11.99 13.97 -19.64
N TYR A 571 12.18 14.11 -18.33
CA TYR A 571 12.23 12.98 -17.40
C TYR A 571 10.89 12.65 -16.75
N GLU A 572 9.83 13.37 -17.02
CA GLU A 572 8.50 13.07 -16.49
C GLU A 572 7.75 12.06 -17.38
N ILE A 573 6.84 11.30 -16.76
CA ILE A 573 5.93 10.42 -17.49
C ILE A 573 4.80 11.28 -18.05
N VAL A 574 4.62 11.25 -19.37
CA VAL A 574 3.57 11.98 -20.06
C VAL A 574 2.24 11.23 -19.97
N ASP A 575 1.20 11.90 -19.52
CA ASP A 575 -0.17 11.37 -19.48
C ASP A 575 -1.02 12.01 -20.58
N ASN A 576 -0.97 11.44 -21.79
CA ASN A 576 -1.53 12.03 -23.01
C ASN A 576 -3.05 12.27 -22.97
N ASN A 577 -3.79 11.53 -22.14
CA ASN A 577 -5.25 11.65 -22.04
C ASN A 577 -5.71 12.43 -20.81
N LEU A 578 -4.77 12.94 -20.02
CA LEU A 578 -5.12 13.65 -18.80
C LEU A 578 -5.60 15.07 -19.09
N ARG A 579 -6.70 15.44 -18.49
CA ARG A 579 -7.21 16.81 -18.47
C ARG A 579 -7.34 17.27 -17.03
N ARG A 580 -7.10 18.56 -16.82
CA ARG A 580 -7.36 19.24 -15.55
C ARG A 580 -8.52 20.19 -15.77
N VAL A 581 -9.56 20.03 -14.98
CA VAL A 581 -10.79 20.81 -15.12
C VAL A 581 -11.29 21.29 -13.76
N GLY A 582 -12.01 22.39 -13.72
CA GLY A 582 -12.55 22.89 -12.46
C GLY A 582 -12.99 24.35 -12.51
N PHE A 583 -12.80 25.06 -11.41
CA PHE A 583 -13.31 26.41 -11.22
C PHE A 583 -12.25 27.29 -10.55
N VAL A 584 -12.18 28.54 -10.99
CA VAL A 584 -11.28 29.57 -10.44
C VAL A 584 -12.11 30.62 -9.73
N LEU A 585 -11.74 30.92 -8.49
CA LEU A 585 -12.37 31.94 -7.65
C LEU A 585 -11.36 33.04 -7.33
N GLN A 586 -11.87 34.27 -7.18
CA GLN A 586 -11.07 35.38 -6.68
C GLN A 586 -11.66 35.82 -5.35
N LEU A 587 -10.89 35.66 -4.28
CA LEU A 587 -11.29 36.04 -2.93
C LEU A 587 -10.54 37.31 -2.48
N LYS A 588 -11.25 38.19 -1.80
CA LYS A 588 -10.64 39.34 -1.12
C LYS A 588 -10.00 38.88 0.19
N ALA A 589 -9.09 39.70 0.71
CA ALA A 589 -8.55 39.49 2.06
C ALA A 589 -9.68 39.31 3.10
N ASN A 590 -9.55 38.33 3.97
CA ASN A 590 -10.50 37.97 5.03
C ASN A 590 -11.92 37.60 4.54
N GLN A 591 -12.09 37.38 3.24
CA GLN A 591 -13.39 36.97 2.69
C GLN A 591 -13.69 35.51 3.00
N THR A 592 -14.92 35.26 3.44
CA THR A 592 -15.46 33.89 3.55
C THR A 592 -16.15 33.50 2.24
N ALA A 593 -15.87 32.26 1.79
CA ALA A 593 -16.50 31.66 0.62
C ALA A 593 -16.99 30.24 0.96
N ASP A 594 -18.29 30.01 0.72
CA ASP A 594 -18.89 28.68 0.72
C ASP A 594 -19.13 28.29 -0.73
N VAL A 595 -18.48 27.21 -1.17
CA VAL A 595 -18.55 26.72 -2.54
C VAL A 595 -18.88 25.24 -2.58
N GLU A 596 -19.65 24.84 -3.56
CA GLU A 596 -20.08 23.45 -3.77
C GLU A 596 -19.84 23.08 -5.24
N VAL A 597 -19.21 21.94 -5.48
CA VAL A 597 -19.12 21.33 -6.81
C VAL A 597 -19.79 19.97 -6.76
N THR A 598 -20.91 19.84 -7.48
CA THR A 598 -21.65 18.59 -7.59
C THR A 598 -21.27 17.86 -8.88
N MET A 599 -20.93 16.58 -8.76
CA MET A 599 -20.63 15.66 -9.85
C MET A 599 -21.83 14.71 -10.02
N SER A 600 -22.59 14.85 -11.10
CA SER A 600 -23.81 14.08 -11.35
C SER A 600 -24.00 13.73 -12.82
N ASP A 601 -24.66 12.62 -13.11
CA ASP A 601 -25.02 12.15 -14.45
C ASP A 601 -26.27 12.87 -15.01
N GLU A 602 -26.99 13.64 -14.18
CA GLU A 602 -28.18 14.37 -14.59
C GLU A 602 -27.91 15.86 -14.89
N ARG A 603 -28.22 16.29 -16.11
CA ARG A 603 -28.22 17.71 -16.47
C ARG A 603 -29.48 18.39 -15.92
N GLY A 604 -29.36 19.16 -14.86
CA GLY A 604 -30.40 20.15 -14.52
C GLY A 604 -31.29 19.90 -13.32
N LYS A 605 -31.11 18.85 -12.52
CA LYS A 605 -31.77 18.77 -11.21
C LYS A 605 -31.02 19.63 -10.19
N ASN A 606 -31.70 20.70 -9.69
CA ASN A 606 -31.24 21.44 -8.51
C ASN A 606 -31.33 20.51 -7.30
N ILE A 607 -30.21 19.96 -6.86
CA ILE A 607 -30.14 19.22 -5.61
C ILE A 607 -30.16 20.25 -4.50
N SER A 608 -31.27 20.35 -3.78
CA SER A 608 -31.36 21.14 -2.55
C SER A 608 -30.64 20.37 -1.46
N LEU A 609 -29.38 20.70 -1.19
CA LEU A 609 -28.67 20.16 -0.06
C LEU A 609 -29.23 20.68 1.26
N PRO A 610 -29.30 19.85 2.33
CA PRO A 610 -29.57 20.36 3.66
C PRO A 610 -28.47 21.34 4.06
N LYS A 611 -28.83 22.37 4.82
CA LYS A 611 -27.84 23.31 5.38
C LYS A 611 -26.81 22.51 6.15
N ILE A 612 -25.54 22.59 5.72
CA ILE A 612 -24.43 21.98 6.44
C ILE A 612 -24.28 22.77 7.75
N ASN A 613 -24.65 22.16 8.86
CA ASN A 613 -24.42 22.73 10.17
C ASN A 613 -23.03 22.24 10.61
N LEU A 614 -22.02 23.01 10.29
CA LEU A 614 -20.64 22.77 10.72
C LEU A 614 -20.60 22.91 12.25
N GLY A 615 -21.01 21.92 13.00
CA GLY A 615 -21.17 21.92 14.46
C GLY A 615 -19.88 22.19 15.27
N LEU A 616 -18.97 22.99 14.72
CA LEU A 616 -17.79 23.49 15.41
C LEU A 616 -18.24 24.42 16.52
N LYS A 617 -18.30 23.90 17.75
CA LYS A 617 -18.47 24.73 18.95
C LYS A 617 -17.28 25.71 18.99
N ARG A 618 -17.56 27.00 18.80
CA ARG A 618 -16.61 28.06 19.14
C ARG A 618 -16.20 27.86 20.61
N LYS A 619 -14.92 27.60 20.85
CA LYS A 619 -14.32 27.79 22.16
C LYS A 619 -13.96 29.23 22.38
#